data_0ae036fb239525c0d0d54cc2c70ede63
#
_entry.id   0ae036fb239525c0d0d54cc2c70ede63
#
_cell.length_a   1.000
_cell.length_b   1.000
_cell.length_c   1.000
_cell.angle_alpha   90.00
_cell.angle_beta   90.00
_cell.angle_gamma   90.00
#
_symmetry.space_group_name_H-M   'P 1'
#
loop_
_entity.id
_entity.type
_entity.pdbx_description
1 polymer ?
#
loop_
_entity_poly.entity_id
_entity_poly.type
_entity_poly.pdbx_seq_one_letter_code
_entity_poly.pdbx_strand_id
1 'polypeptide(L)'
;TAFPEIPKTSLQIKYVPEEMQEHLSPAFYMIPAIDYTEENVIYVNQIQMRDDLALFTTLAHEGYPGHLYQTIFFESTNPDPIRSILNFGGYVEGWATYAEMCSYYLMPLSKTQAAILQKNSSVILALYALADMGIHYEGWSRMDTIEFYARYGIKDAKTVDKIYNLILGS
;
A
#
# COMPACT_ATOMS: atom_id res chain seq x y z
N THR A 1 14.30 -16.99 -10.02
CA THR A 1 13.79 -15.73 -9.41
C THR A 1 12.31 -15.61 -9.69
N ALA A 2 11.52 -15.15 -8.71
CA ALA A 2 10.07 -15.00 -8.87
C ALA A 2 9.71 -13.77 -9.74
N PHE A 3 10.63 -12.82 -9.86
CA PHE A 3 10.46 -11.57 -10.60
C PHE A 3 11.63 -11.36 -11.56
N PRO A 4 11.43 -10.65 -12.69
CA PRO A 4 12.50 -10.26 -13.59
C PRO A 4 13.62 -9.49 -12.87
N GLU A 5 14.81 -9.54 -13.42
CA GLU A 5 15.92 -8.73 -12.89
C GLU A 5 15.73 -7.27 -13.26
N ILE A 6 16.16 -6.39 -12.37
CA ILE A 6 16.18 -4.95 -12.59
C ILE A 6 17.62 -4.44 -12.58
N PRO A 7 17.90 -3.27 -13.18
CA PRO A 7 19.19 -2.61 -13.07
C PRO A 7 19.63 -2.45 -11.61
N LYS A 8 20.93 -2.46 -11.39
CA LYS A 8 21.48 -2.15 -10.06
C LYS A 8 21.10 -0.72 -9.69
N THR A 9 20.54 -0.60 -8.51
CA THR A 9 20.20 0.68 -7.92
C THR A 9 20.54 0.68 -6.43
N SER A 10 20.76 1.84 -5.84
CA SER A 10 20.96 1.97 -4.40
C SER A 10 19.61 2.16 -3.70
N LEU A 11 19.53 1.73 -2.46
CA LEU A 11 18.39 1.98 -1.59
C LEU A 11 18.90 2.49 -0.23
N GLN A 12 18.36 3.62 0.19
CA GLN A 12 18.56 4.18 1.52
C GLN A 12 17.24 4.11 2.30
N ILE A 13 17.32 3.67 3.53
CA ILE A 13 16.21 3.78 4.48
C ILE A 13 16.48 5.01 5.35
N LYS A 14 15.49 5.90 5.41
CA LYS A 14 15.50 7.08 6.27
C LYS A 14 14.30 7.05 7.20
N TYR A 15 14.40 7.79 8.30
CA TYR A 15 13.28 7.93 9.22
C TYR A 15 12.57 9.25 8.99
N VAL A 16 11.26 9.22 9.17
CA VAL A 16 10.43 10.43 9.12
C VAL A 16 10.80 11.33 10.29
N PRO A 17 11.06 12.65 10.06
CA PRO A 17 11.29 13.60 11.13
C PRO A 17 10.15 13.64 12.16
N GLU A 18 10.47 13.79 13.43
CA GLU A 18 9.49 13.71 14.54
C GLU A 18 8.28 14.62 14.33
N GLU A 19 8.50 15.81 13.82
CA GLU A 19 7.48 16.83 13.60
C GLU A 19 6.46 16.44 12.52
N MET A 20 6.79 15.46 11.68
CA MET A 20 5.95 15.02 10.57
C MET A 20 5.29 13.65 10.83
N GLN A 21 5.68 12.94 11.87
CA GLN A 21 5.27 11.54 12.10
C GLN A 21 3.76 11.37 12.31
N GLU A 22 3.09 12.33 12.91
CA GLU A 22 1.63 12.27 13.13
C GLU A 22 0.82 12.36 11.83
N HIS A 23 1.42 12.91 10.77
CA HIS A 23 0.72 13.25 9.53
C HIS A 23 1.10 12.37 8.34
N LEU A 24 2.11 11.52 8.46
CA LEU A 24 2.62 10.72 7.36
C LEU A 24 2.32 9.22 7.54
N SER A 25 2.22 8.54 6.41
CA SER A 25 2.03 7.08 6.33
C SER A 25 3.09 6.30 7.11
N PRO A 26 2.84 5.02 7.43
CA PRO A 26 3.80 4.14 8.09
C PRO A 26 5.14 4.02 7.37
N ALA A 27 5.14 4.00 6.04
CA ALA A 27 6.31 4.22 5.21
C ALA A 27 5.88 4.77 3.86
N PHE A 28 6.83 5.29 3.08
CA PHE A 28 6.60 5.67 1.70
C PHE A 28 7.90 5.68 0.91
N TYR A 29 7.80 5.22 -0.33
CA TYR A 29 8.88 5.30 -1.31
C TYR A 29 8.92 6.69 -1.93
N MET A 30 10.06 7.34 -1.86
CA MET A 30 10.28 8.61 -2.54
C MET A 30 10.69 8.33 -3.99
N ILE A 31 9.77 8.55 -4.93
CA ILE A 31 10.04 8.35 -6.34
C ILE A 31 11.18 9.29 -6.76
N PRO A 32 12.27 8.76 -7.37
CA PRO A 32 13.39 9.58 -7.80
C PRO A 32 13.03 10.49 -8.98
N ALA A 33 13.93 11.39 -9.34
CA ALA A 33 13.79 12.18 -10.55
C ALA A 33 13.76 11.26 -11.80
N ILE A 34 12.98 11.65 -12.81
CA ILE A 34 12.74 10.84 -14.02
C ILE A 34 14.05 10.43 -14.75
N ASP A 35 15.04 11.29 -14.71
CA ASP A 35 16.34 11.09 -15.36
C ASP A 35 17.42 10.52 -14.43
N TYR A 36 17.09 10.20 -13.17
CA TYR A 36 18.05 9.73 -12.18
C TYR A 36 17.43 8.70 -11.22
N THR A 37 17.41 7.46 -11.62
CA THR A 37 16.81 6.34 -10.87
C THR A 37 17.82 5.49 -10.10
N GLU A 38 19.08 5.93 -10.03
CA GLU A 38 20.13 5.16 -9.37
C GLU A 38 20.06 5.22 -7.84
N GLU A 39 19.52 6.30 -7.28
CA GLU A 39 19.36 6.48 -5.83
C GLU A 39 17.89 6.48 -5.43
N ASN A 40 17.55 5.58 -4.55
CA ASN A 40 16.17 5.42 -4.08
C ASN A 40 16.11 5.55 -2.56
N VAL A 41 15.05 6.14 -2.06
CA VAL A 41 14.84 6.37 -0.64
C VAL A 41 13.46 5.88 -0.22
N ILE A 42 13.42 5.09 0.86
CA ILE A 42 12.18 4.77 1.57
C ILE A 42 12.25 5.46 2.93
N TYR A 43 11.23 6.23 3.25
CA TYR A 43 11.03 6.80 4.58
C TYR A 43 10.19 5.87 5.42
N VAL A 44 10.61 5.62 6.66
CA VAL A 44 9.91 4.80 7.64
C VAL A 44 9.46 5.68 8.80
N ASN A 45 8.18 5.62 9.10
CA ASN A 45 7.57 6.34 10.21
C ASN A 45 7.51 5.43 11.44
N GLN A 46 8.43 5.65 12.37
CA GLN A 46 8.65 4.75 13.50
C GLN A 46 7.43 4.65 14.44
N ILE A 47 6.67 5.73 14.63
CA ILE A 47 5.50 5.71 15.53
C ILE A 47 4.28 5.02 14.92
N GLN A 48 4.25 4.86 13.59
CA GLN A 48 3.15 4.20 12.88
C GLN A 48 3.41 2.68 12.69
N MET A 49 4.65 2.22 12.86
CA MET A 49 4.98 0.79 12.76
C MET A 49 4.55 0.05 14.02
N ARG A 50 3.62 -0.89 13.86
CA ARG A 50 3.01 -1.64 14.98
C ARG A 50 3.86 -2.81 15.43
N ASP A 51 4.44 -3.53 14.50
CA ASP A 51 5.21 -4.76 14.73
C ASP A 51 6.06 -5.12 13.48
N ASP A 52 6.88 -6.15 13.61
CA ASP A 52 7.78 -6.62 12.55
C ASP A 52 7.02 -7.13 11.31
N LEU A 53 5.82 -7.66 11.48
CA LEU A 53 4.99 -8.11 10.36
C LEU A 53 4.53 -6.92 9.52
N ALA A 54 4.00 -5.89 10.18
CA ALA A 54 3.60 -4.65 9.52
C ALA A 54 4.78 -3.98 8.83
N LEU A 55 5.94 -3.91 9.50
CA LEU A 55 7.16 -3.37 8.90
C LEU A 55 7.57 -4.16 7.64
N PHE A 56 7.60 -5.48 7.71
CA PHE A 56 8.02 -6.32 6.59
C PHE A 56 7.09 -6.18 5.39
N THR A 57 5.77 -6.27 5.61
CA THR A 57 4.79 -6.16 4.52
C THR A 57 4.76 -4.76 3.91
N THR A 58 4.89 -3.72 4.72
CA THR A 58 4.99 -2.34 4.24
C THR A 58 6.28 -2.11 3.44
N LEU A 59 7.43 -2.61 3.90
CA LEU A 59 8.67 -2.51 3.14
C LEU A 59 8.65 -3.32 1.85
N ALA A 60 7.90 -4.41 1.79
CA ALA A 60 7.67 -5.14 0.54
C ALA A 60 6.80 -4.34 -0.44
N HIS A 61 5.81 -3.59 0.07
CA HIS A 61 4.97 -2.67 -0.68
C HIS A 61 5.78 -1.50 -1.24
N GLU A 62 6.54 -0.80 -0.39
CA GLU A 62 7.31 0.39 -0.79
C GLU A 62 8.59 0.07 -1.57
N GLY A 63 9.24 -1.05 -1.26
CA GLY A 63 10.55 -1.42 -1.79
C GLY A 63 10.53 -2.56 -2.80
N TYR A 64 11.04 -3.72 -2.35
CA TYR A 64 11.14 -4.93 -3.14
C TYR A 64 10.16 -6.00 -2.65
N PRO A 65 9.23 -6.47 -3.54
CA PRO A 65 9.11 -6.19 -4.98
C PRO A 65 8.05 -5.14 -5.36
N GLY A 66 7.71 -4.21 -4.47
CA GLY A 66 6.66 -3.21 -4.64
C GLY A 66 7.04 -1.98 -5.48
N HIS A 67 6.76 -0.78 -4.97
CA HIS A 67 6.88 0.48 -5.72
C HIS A 67 8.27 0.74 -6.30
N LEU A 68 9.33 0.58 -5.49
CA LEU A 68 10.70 0.79 -5.96
C LEU A 68 11.03 -0.16 -7.12
N TYR A 69 10.74 -1.47 -6.94
CA TYR A 69 10.97 -2.45 -8.00
C TYR A 69 10.18 -2.10 -9.27
N GLN A 70 8.91 -1.75 -9.16
CA GLN A 70 8.06 -1.39 -10.29
C GLN A 70 8.61 -0.18 -11.03
N THR A 71 9.02 0.86 -10.31
CA THR A 71 9.58 2.09 -10.89
C THR A 71 10.83 1.79 -11.69
N ILE A 72 11.81 1.10 -11.09
CA ILE A 72 13.07 0.77 -11.76
C ILE A 72 12.86 -0.17 -12.95
N PHE A 73 11.98 -1.18 -12.80
CA PHE A 73 11.65 -2.08 -13.89
C PHE A 73 11.00 -1.33 -15.06
N PHE A 74 10.02 -0.47 -14.78
CA PHE A 74 9.33 0.32 -15.79
C PHE A 74 10.29 1.22 -16.55
N GLU A 75 11.12 1.99 -15.85
CA GLU A 75 12.13 2.86 -16.46
C GLU A 75 13.14 2.08 -17.32
N SER A 76 13.50 0.87 -16.89
CA SER A 76 14.42 0.00 -17.67
C SER A 76 13.84 -0.47 -19.01
N THR A 77 12.54 -0.35 -19.21
CA THR A 77 11.88 -0.66 -20.49
C THR A 77 11.95 0.48 -21.50
N ASN A 78 12.57 1.62 -21.13
CA ASN A 78 12.66 2.84 -21.95
C ASN A 78 11.27 3.30 -22.45
N PRO A 79 10.34 3.60 -21.53
CA PRO A 79 8.99 3.99 -21.89
C PRO A 79 8.97 5.34 -22.62
N ASP A 80 7.86 5.62 -23.32
CA ASP A 80 7.63 6.97 -23.86
C ASP A 80 7.66 7.99 -22.70
N PRO A 81 8.42 9.09 -22.80
CA PRO A 81 8.58 10.07 -21.72
C PRO A 81 7.26 10.62 -21.14
N ILE A 82 6.20 10.69 -21.94
CA ILE A 82 4.88 11.10 -21.45
C ILE A 82 4.34 10.18 -20.37
N ARG A 83 4.72 8.89 -20.36
CA ARG A 83 4.25 7.92 -19.38
C ARG A 83 4.83 8.14 -18.00
N SER A 84 6.00 8.76 -17.90
CA SER A 84 6.62 9.08 -16.60
C SER A 84 5.91 10.21 -15.86
N ILE A 85 5.11 11.03 -16.56
CA ILE A 85 4.30 12.11 -15.97
C ILE A 85 2.82 11.73 -15.80
N LEU A 86 2.39 10.61 -16.40
CA LEU A 86 1.03 10.11 -16.26
C LEU A 86 0.95 9.18 -15.04
N ASN A 87 0.09 9.53 -14.09
CA ASN A 87 -0.16 8.70 -12.92
C ASN A 87 -1.36 7.78 -13.16
N PHE A 88 -1.12 6.48 -13.06
CA PHE A 88 -2.16 5.44 -13.13
C PHE A 88 -2.21 4.70 -11.80
N GLY A 89 -2.81 5.32 -10.77
CA GLY A 89 -2.86 4.81 -9.39
C GLY A 89 -3.27 3.34 -9.28
N GLY A 90 -4.24 2.90 -10.08
CA GLY A 90 -4.68 1.50 -10.09
C GLY A 90 -3.57 0.50 -10.47
N TYR A 91 -2.63 0.87 -11.34
CA TYR A 91 -1.47 0.04 -11.67
C TYR A 91 -0.37 0.13 -10.61
N VAL A 92 -0.11 1.35 -10.13
CA VAL A 92 0.95 1.60 -9.16
C VAL A 92 0.63 0.92 -7.84
N GLU A 93 -0.53 1.22 -7.27
CA GLU A 93 -0.98 0.66 -6.00
C GLU A 93 -1.38 -0.83 -6.12
N GLY A 94 -1.97 -1.21 -7.24
CA GLY A 94 -2.35 -2.61 -7.49
C GLY A 94 -1.15 -3.54 -7.52
N TRP A 95 -0.03 -3.13 -8.13
CA TRP A 95 1.21 -3.88 -8.10
C TRP A 95 1.80 -3.97 -6.69
N ALA A 96 1.92 -2.85 -6.00
CA ALA A 96 2.49 -2.81 -4.66
C ALA A 96 1.65 -3.62 -3.66
N THR A 97 0.31 -3.54 -3.76
CA THR A 97 -0.61 -4.38 -2.99
C THR A 97 -0.42 -5.87 -3.30
N TYR A 98 -0.24 -6.25 -4.58
CA TYR A 98 0.07 -7.64 -4.94
C TYR A 98 1.40 -8.10 -4.32
N ALA A 99 2.43 -7.26 -4.38
CA ALA A 99 3.73 -7.54 -3.78
C ALA A 99 3.63 -7.70 -2.26
N GLU A 100 2.88 -6.83 -1.58
CA GLU A 100 2.56 -6.94 -0.17
C GLU A 100 1.87 -8.26 0.17
N MET A 101 0.85 -8.64 -0.61
CA MET A 101 0.14 -9.92 -0.40
C MET A 101 1.05 -11.14 -0.60
N CYS A 102 2.00 -11.08 -1.53
CA CYS A 102 3.00 -12.13 -1.70
C CYS A 102 3.99 -12.19 -0.53
N SER A 103 4.29 -11.08 0.11
CA SER A 103 5.30 -10.98 1.17
C SER A 103 4.96 -11.81 2.41
N TYR A 104 3.67 -12.03 2.72
CA TYR A 104 3.25 -12.92 3.81
C TYR A 104 3.83 -14.33 3.69
N TYR A 105 4.05 -14.81 2.47
CA TYR A 105 4.61 -16.14 2.21
C TYR A 105 6.15 -16.17 2.22
N LEU A 106 6.79 -15.02 2.32
CA LEU A 106 8.25 -14.88 2.43
C LEU A 106 8.73 -14.76 3.88
N MET A 107 7.82 -14.53 4.80
CA MET A 107 8.13 -14.49 6.23
C MET A 107 8.30 -15.90 6.83
N PRO A 108 8.96 -16.03 7.99
CA PRO A 108 9.11 -17.29 8.72
C PRO A 108 7.79 -17.72 9.40
N LEU A 109 6.71 -17.78 8.62
CA LEU A 109 5.38 -18.20 9.02
C LEU A 109 5.08 -19.59 8.46
N SER A 110 4.21 -20.35 9.14
CA SER A 110 3.62 -21.52 8.50
C SER A 110 2.73 -21.11 7.32
N LYS A 111 2.58 -21.98 6.33
CA LYS A 111 1.71 -21.70 5.15
C LYS A 111 0.29 -21.32 5.56
N THR A 112 -0.24 -21.93 6.62
CA THR A 112 -1.59 -21.63 7.13
C THR A 112 -1.64 -20.23 7.73
N GLN A 113 -0.65 -19.84 8.54
CA GLN A 113 -0.59 -18.49 9.12
C GLN A 113 -0.46 -17.42 8.02
N ALA A 114 0.46 -17.63 7.07
CA ALA A 114 0.62 -16.72 5.93
C ALA A 114 -0.69 -16.55 5.15
N ALA A 115 -1.37 -17.66 4.85
CA ALA A 115 -2.65 -17.64 4.13
C ALA A 115 -3.74 -16.89 4.91
N ILE A 116 -3.87 -17.11 6.22
CA ILE A 116 -4.87 -16.43 7.05
C ILE A 116 -4.60 -14.91 7.07
N LEU A 117 -3.36 -14.50 7.31
CA LEU A 117 -2.99 -13.08 7.37
C LEU A 117 -3.22 -12.40 6.02
N GLN A 118 -2.75 -13.01 4.93
CA GLN A 118 -2.95 -12.50 3.58
C GLN A 118 -4.44 -12.38 3.23
N LYS A 119 -5.27 -13.40 3.54
CA LYS A 119 -6.70 -13.35 3.28
C LYS A 119 -7.41 -12.30 4.14
N ASN A 120 -7.01 -12.14 5.38
CA ASN A 120 -7.54 -11.08 6.25
C ASN A 120 -7.27 -9.67 5.66
N SER A 121 -6.04 -9.39 5.25
CA SER A 121 -5.70 -8.12 4.58
C SER A 121 -6.49 -7.93 3.29
N SER A 122 -6.60 -8.98 2.46
CA SER A 122 -7.39 -8.91 1.22
C SER A 122 -8.87 -8.61 1.47
N VAL A 123 -9.46 -9.19 2.51
CA VAL A 123 -10.86 -8.91 2.88
C VAL A 123 -11.04 -7.47 3.33
N ILE A 124 -10.12 -6.95 4.16
CA ILE A 124 -10.16 -5.56 4.62
C ILE A 124 -10.11 -4.61 3.42
N LEU A 125 -9.16 -4.78 2.49
CA LEU A 125 -9.05 -3.96 1.30
C LEU A 125 -10.30 -4.05 0.41
N ALA A 126 -10.86 -5.25 0.25
CA ALA A 126 -12.10 -5.44 -0.51
C ALA A 126 -13.30 -4.72 0.13
N LEU A 127 -13.39 -4.71 1.47
CA LEU A 127 -14.44 -3.97 2.17
C LEU A 127 -14.30 -2.46 1.99
N TYR A 128 -13.07 -1.93 2.01
CA TYR A 128 -12.83 -0.52 1.70
C TYR A 128 -13.21 -0.19 0.25
N ALA A 129 -12.81 -0.99 -0.71
CA ALA A 129 -13.14 -0.78 -2.12
C ALA A 129 -14.65 -0.83 -2.39
N LEU A 130 -15.36 -1.77 -1.76
CA LEU A 130 -16.83 -1.85 -1.89
C LEU A 130 -17.52 -0.65 -1.22
N ALA A 131 -17.03 -0.20 -0.07
CA ALA A 131 -17.59 0.98 0.60
C ALA A 131 -17.31 2.25 -0.22
N ASP A 132 -16.14 2.40 -0.81
CA ASP A 132 -15.79 3.50 -1.71
C ASP A 132 -16.77 3.57 -2.91
N MET A 133 -16.94 2.46 -3.61
CA MET A 133 -17.92 2.37 -4.70
C MET A 133 -19.34 2.69 -4.23
N GLY A 134 -19.74 2.18 -3.06
CA GLY A 134 -21.03 2.46 -2.47
C GLY A 134 -21.23 3.94 -2.18
N ILE A 135 -20.25 4.59 -1.59
CA ILE A 135 -20.31 6.02 -1.22
C ILE A 135 -20.28 6.90 -2.47
N HIS A 136 -19.28 6.72 -3.34
CA HIS A 136 -19.05 7.65 -4.45
C HIS A 136 -19.89 7.36 -5.71
N TYR A 137 -20.28 6.12 -5.94
CA TYR A 137 -21.06 5.73 -7.12
C TYR A 137 -22.54 5.49 -6.82
N GLU A 138 -22.85 4.79 -5.71
CA GLU A 138 -24.22 4.46 -5.34
C GLU A 138 -24.87 5.47 -4.38
N GLY A 139 -24.11 6.42 -3.85
CA GLY A 139 -24.60 7.47 -2.97
C GLY A 139 -24.95 6.98 -1.55
N TRP A 140 -24.22 6.00 -1.04
CA TRP A 140 -24.44 5.50 0.32
C TRP A 140 -24.28 6.60 1.36
N SER A 141 -25.26 6.66 2.24
CA SER A 141 -25.18 7.47 3.44
C SER A 141 -24.28 6.81 4.49
N ARG A 142 -23.99 7.57 5.55
CA ARG A 142 -23.33 7.03 6.75
C ARG A 142 -24.06 5.78 7.30
N MET A 143 -25.38 5.80 7.31
CA MET A 143 -26.17 4.66 7.83
C MET A 143 -26.03 3.43 6.94
N ASP A 144 -26.08 3.59 5.61
CA ASP A 144 -25.87 2.49 4.67
C ASP A 144 -24.48 1.87 4.86
N THR A 145 -23.47 2.69 5.08
CA THR A 145 -22.10 2.24 5.35
C THR A 145 -22.01 1.47 6.68
N ILE A 146 -22.70 1.94 7.74
CA ILE A 146 -22.76 1.22 9.02
C ILE A 146 -23.43 -0.14 8.83
N GLU A 147 -24.56 -0.21 8.12
CA GLU A 147 -25.25 -1.47 7.84
C GLU A 147 -24.40 -2.43 7.00
N PHE A 148 -23.69 -1.90 6.00
CA PHE A 148 -22.74 -2.70 5.21
C PHE A 148 -21.68 -3.36 6.09
N TYR A 149 -20.93 -2.58 6.87
CA TYR A 149 -19.87 -3.11 7.71
C TYR A 149 -20.38 -4.03 8.83
N ALA A 150 -21.59 -3.80 9.34
CA ALA A 150 -22.20 -4.65 10.37
C ALA A 150 -22.41 -6.09 9.88
N ARG A 151 -22.67 -6.32 8.58
CA ARG A 151 -22.81 -7.64 7.96
C ARG A 151 -21.50 -8.44 8.03
N TYR A 152 -20.34 -7.75 8.11
CA TYR A 152 -19.02 -8.34 8.23
C TYR A 152 -18.51 -8.34 9.67
N GLY A 153 -19.36 -8.05 10.64
CA GLY A 153 -19.04 -8.10 12.07
C GLY A 153 -18.42 -6.81 12.63
N ILE A 154 -18.24 -5.77 11.83
CA ILE A 154 -17.73 -4.46 12.26
C ILE A 154 -18.93 -3.62 12.71
N LYS A 155 -19.24 -3.68 14.02
CA LYS A 155 -20.45 -3.08 14.60
C LYS A 155 -20.21 -1.76 15.35
N ASP A 156 -18.95 -1.36 15.55
CA ASP A 156 -18.64 -0.10 16.22
C ASP A 156 -18.87 1.08 15.26
N ALA A 157 -19.96 1.81 15.49
CA ALA A 157 -20.35 2.94 14.67
C ALA A 157 -19.29 4.04 14.60
N LYS A 158 -18.50 4.25 15.67
CA LYS A 158 -17.43 5.25 15.66
C LYS A 158 -16.30 4.87 14.72
N THR A 159 -15.95 3.59 14.67
CA THR A 159 -14.95 3.07 13.72
C THR A 159 -15.46 3.22 12.29
N VAL A 160 -16.72 2.86 12.02
CA VAL A 160 -17.30 3.01 10.67
C VAL A 160 -17.42 4.47 10.27
N ASP A 161 -17.74 5.37 11.20
CA ASP A 161 -17.75 6.82 10.96
C ASP A 161 -16.39 7.34 10.50
N LYS A 162 -15.31 6.88 11.13
CA LYS A 162 -13.95 7.24 10.70
C LYS A 162 -13.65 6.74 9.29
N ILE A 163 -14.04 5.50 8.99
CA ILE A 163 -13.88 4.90 7.66
C ILE A 163 -14.69 5.70 6.62
N TYR A 164 -15.95 6.01 6.91
CA TYR A 164 -16.81 6.80 6.04
C TYR A 164 -16.20 8.18 5.70
N ASN A 165 -15.74 8.90 6.73
CA ASN A 165 -15.13 10.22 6.54
C ASN A 165 -13.79 10.14 5.80
N LEU A 166 -13.01 9.08 6.01
CA LEU A 166 -11.76 8.84 5.28
C LEU A 166 -12.02 8.63 3.79
N ILE A 167 -12.98 7.76 3.46
CA ILE A 167 -13.36 7.47 2.07
C ILE A 167 -13.98 8.70 1.41
N LEU A 168 -14.82 9.45 2.12
CA LEU A 168 -15.48 10.64 1.56
C LEU A 168 -14.50 11.75 1.21
N GLY A 169 -13.33 11.80 1.85
CA GLY A 169 -12.28 12.79 1.62
C GLY A 169 -11.16 12.35 0.67
N SER A 170 -11.24 11.13 0.12
CA SER A 170 -10.23 10.57 -0.79
C SER A 170 -10.45 10.93 -2.26
#